data_d7a587b94974479aabc4cb7ebf646c96
#
_entry.id   d7a587b94974479aabc4cb7ebf646c96
#
_cell.length_a   1.000
_cell.length_b   1.000
_cell.length_c   1.000
_cell.angle_alpha   90.00
_cell.angle_beta   90.00
_cell.angle_gamma   90.00
#
_symmetry.space_group_name_H-M   'P 1'
#
loop_
_entity.id
_entity.type
_entity.pdbx_description
1 polymer ?
#
loop_
_entity_poly.entity_id
_entity_poly.type
_entity_poly.pdbx_seq_one_letter_code
_entity_poly.pdbx_strand_id
1 'polypeptide(L)'
;MCIRDSLSRSTLRSSRLTGRCPRRLVRVEQISPFPFDQVAAYAATYANAEVVWAQEEPKNQGAWYFVRDRIMTATRVLNRREVRPGYCGRETMASTAEGYGAVHDAQQKHIIDVALSDELSALPFGALAAEDDREAAA
;
A
#
# COMPACT_ATOMS: atom_id res chain seq x y z
N MET A 1 -1.65 5.93 1.36
CA MET A 1 -0.64 4.93 1.77
C MET A 1 -1.01 4.40 3.13
N CYS A 2 -1.07 3.11 3.28
CA CYS A 2 -1.27 2.44 4.56
C CYS A 2 0.08 1.84 5.00
N ILE A 3 0.45 2.05 6.25
CA ILE A 3 1.64 1.45 6.87
C ILE A 3 1.14 0.48 7.92
N ARG A 4 1.46 -0.80 7.75
CA ARG A 4 1.10 -1.86 8.68
C ARG A 4 2.33 -2.27 9.48
N ASP A 5 2.28 -2.11 10.79
CA ASP A 5 3.36 -2.52 11.69
C ASP A 5 3.14 -3.96 12.15
N SER A 6 4.04 -4.85 11.75
CA SER A 6 4.12 -6.20 12.29
C SER A 6 4.87 -6.16 13.62
N LEU A 7 4.19 -5.85 14.68
CA LEU A 7 4.79 -5.61 15.98
C LEU A 7 5.50 -6.81 16.60
N SER A 8 6.69 -6.53 17.08
CA SER A 8 7.24 -7.27 18.19
C SER A 8 6.37 -7.07 19.46
N ARG A 9 6.10 -8.15 20.18
CA ARG A 9 5.17 -8.22 21.33
C ARG A 9 5.43 -7.25 22.50
N SER A 10 6.46 -6.42 22.44
CA SER A 10 6.91 -5.60 23.57
C SER A 10 6.26 -4.22 23.69
N THR A 11 5.63 -3.70 22.62
CA THR A 11 5.01 -2.36 22.62
C THR A 11 3.49 -2.39 22.81
N LEU A 12 2.92 -3.56 23.07
CA LEU A 12 1.47 -3.84 23.13
C LEU A 12 0.80 -3.55 24.47
N ARG A 13 1.21 -2.51 25.23
CA ARG A 13 0.46 -2.20 26.45
C ARG A 13 -0.85 -1.43 26.23
N SER A 14 -1.06 -0.82 25.06
CA SER A 14 -2.27 -0.02 24.80
C SER A 14 -3.30 -0.64 23.85
N SER A 15 -2.97 -1.68 23.10
CA SER A 15 -3.88 -2.27 22.09
C SER A 15 -4.45 -3.64 22.48
N ARG A 16 -4.35 -4.02 23.75
CA ARG A 16 -4.80 -5.36 24.24
C ARG A 16 -6.31 -5.61 24.17
N LEU A 17 -7.10 -4.64 23.78
CA LEU A 17 -8.57 -4.79 23.77
C LEU A 17 -9.16 -5.24 22.44
N THR A 18 -8.40 -5.25 21.33
CA THR A 18 -8.97 -5.57 20.02
C THR A 18 -8.23 -6.63 19.21
N GLY A 19 -7.06 -7.10 19.65
CA GLY A 19 -6.28 -8.12 18.89
C GLY A 19 -5.85 -7.70 17.50
N ARG A 20 -6.03 -6.44 17.11
CA ARG A 20 -5.71 -5.92 15.79
C ARG A 20 -4.30 -5.37 15.73
N CYS A 21 -3.59 -5.70 14.66
CA CYS A 21 -2.30 -5.11 14.33
C CYS A 21 -2.48 -3.59 14.14
N PRO A 22 -1.66 -2.73 14.79
CA PRO A 22 -1.80 -1.29 14.65
C PRO A 22 -1.46 -0.86 13.21
N ARG A 23 -2.36 -0.15 12.60
CA ARG A 23 -2.20 0.43 11.26
C ARG A 23 -2.02 1.93 11.36
N ARG A 24 -1.22 2.48 10.45
CA ARG A 24 -1.05 3.92 10.28
C ARG A 24 -1.47 4.30 8.88
N LEU A 25 -2.39 5.24 8.78
CA LEU A 25 -2.80 5.83 7.51
C LEU A 25 -1.98 7.10 7.27
N VAL A 26 -1.34 7.17 6.13
CA VAL A 26 -0.57 8.32 5.69
C VAL A 26 -1.16 8.79 4.38
N ARG A 27 -1.57 10.06 4.31
CA ARG A 27 -2.03 10.69 3.07
C ARG A 27 -0.85 11.32 2.35
N VAL A 28 -0.70 10.97 1.08
CA VAL A 28 0.24 11.64 0.17
C VAL A 28 -0.60 12.58 -0.69
N GLU A 29 -0.63 13.86 -0.32
CA GLU A 29 -1.45 14.86 -1.01
C GLU A 29 -0.73 15.47 -2.21
N GLN A 30 0.60 15.52 -2.14
CA GLN A 30 1.44 16.03 -3.22
C GLN A 30 2.27 14.90 -3.81
N ILE A 31 1.99 14.57 -5.06
CA ILE A 31 2.70 13.50 -5.78
C ILE A 31 3.90 14.06 -6.54
N SER A 32 3.83 15.29 -7.02
CA SER A 32 4.90 15.96 -7.75
C SER A 32 5.11 17.41 -7.24
N PRO A 33 6.32 17.78 -6.81
CA PRO A 33 7.45 16.91 -6.55
C PRO A 33 7.14 15.88 -5.46
N PHE A 34 7.71 14.67 -5.58
CA PHE A 34 7.46 13.59 -4.62
C PHE A 34 8.16 13.87 -3.28
N PRO A 35 7.51 13.69 -2.14
CA PRO A 35 8.08 13.99 -0.82
C PRO A 35 8.98 12.85 -0.32
N PHE A 36 10.15 12.66 -0.94
CA PHE A 36 11.08 11.57 -0.66
C PHE A 36 11.51 11.48 0.81
N ASP A 37 11.88 12.62 1.39
CA ASP A 37 12.33 12.74 2.77
C ASP A 37 11.25 12.36 3.79
N GLN A 38 10.04 12.83 3.57
CA GLN A 38 8.90 12.52 4.44
C GLN A 38 8.52 11.04 4.37
N VAL A 39 8.45 10.49 3.15
CA VAL A 39 8.15 9.06 2.94
C VAL A 39 9.21 8.19 3.60
N ALA A 40 10.49 8.53 3.42
CA ALA A 40 11.58 7.81 4.05
C ALA A 40 11.52 7.90 5.59
N ALA A 41 11.22 9.08 6.15
CA ALA A 41 11.08 9.27 7.58
C ALA A 41 9.96 8.40 8.18
N TYR A 42 8.80 8.33 7.52
CA TYR A 42 7.72 7.44 7.94
C TYR A 42 8.12 5.97 7.84
N ALA A 43 8.76 5.54 6.75
CA ALA A 43 9.23 4.17 6.60
C ALA A 43 10.30 3.79 7.64
N ALA A 44 11.16 4.73 8.03
CA ALA A 44 12.15 4.52 9.09
C ALA A 44 11.51 4.39 10.48
N THR A 45 10.48 5.21 10.76
CA THR A 45 9.74 5.16 12.02
C THR A 45 9.07 3.80 12.23
N TYR A 46 8.60 3.18 11.15
CA TYR A 46 7.93 1.89 11.17
C TYR A 46 8.75 0.83 10.43
N ALA A 47 9.99 0.62 10.87
CA ALA A 47 10.96 -0.22 10.17
C ALA A 47 10.52 -1.68 9.94
N ASN A 48 9.62 -2.20 10.76
CA ASN A 48 9.08 -3.57 10.63
C ASN A 48 7.70 -3.60 9.96
N ALA A 49 7.21 -2.45 9.50
CA ALA A 49 5.90 -2.36 8.91
C ALA A 49 5.94 -2.68 7.42
N GLU A 50 4.86 -3.27 6.94
CA GLU A 50 4.53 -3.39 5.53
C GLU A 50 3.94 -2.07 5.04
N VAL A 51 4.42 -1.59 3.91
CA VAL A 51 3.92 -0.38 3.27
C VAL A 51 2.99 -0.77 2.14
N VAL A 52 1.79 -0.20 2.12
CA VAL A 52 0.78 -0.47 1.10
C VAL A 52 0.30 0.84 0.51
N TRP A 53 0.28 0.91 -0.81
CA TRP A 53 -0.36 1.99 -1.53
C TRP A 53 -1.82 1.65 -1.78
N ALA A 54 -2.73 2.44 -1.24
CA ALA A 54 -4.16 2.31 -1.51
C ALA A 54 -4.63 3.46 -2.39
N GLN A 55 -5.34 3.14 -3.46
CA GLN A 55 -5.96 4.11 -4.37
C GLN A 55 -7.32 3.62 -4.84
N GLU A 56 -8.17 4.56 -5.26
CA GLU A 56 -9.48 4.25 -5.80
C GLU A 56 -9.41 3.89 -7.29
N GLU A 57 -8.50 4.53 -8.02
CA GLU A 57 -8.34 4.33 -9.45
C GLU A 57 -7.84 2.92 -9.77
N PRO A 58 -8.11 2.41 -10.98
CA PRO A 58 -7.50 1.18 -11.47
C PRO A 58 -5.97 1.20 -11.43
N LYS A 59 -5.36 0.03 -11.27
CA LYS A 59 -3.91 -0.12 -11.13
C LYS A 59 -3.13 0.59 -12.25
N ASN A 60 -3.66 0.56 -13.47
CA ASN A 60 -3.02 1.16 -14.66
C ASN A 60 -3.33 2.64 -14.89
N GLN A 61 -4.15 3.28 -14.04
CA GLN A 61 -4.61 4.65 -14.27
C GLN A 61 -4.33 5.63 -13.15
N GLY A 62 -4.18 5.16 -11.92
CA GLY A 62 -3.87 6.01 -10.78
C GLY A 62 -2.37 6.29 -10.64
N ALA A 63 -1.98 6.65 -9.43
CA ALA A 63 -0.61 7.03 -9.12
C ALA A 63 0.32 5.83 -8.86
N TRP A 64 -0.17 4.60 -8.85
CA TRP A 64 0.57 3.40 -8.44
C TRP A 64 1.95 3.29 -9.07
N TYR A 65 2.02 3.25 -10.40
CA TYR A 65 3.30 3.09 -11.10
C TYR A 65 4.25 4.27 -10.91
N PHE A 66 3.72 5.46 -10.68
CA PHE A 66 4.53 6.63 -10.39
C PHE A 66 5.09 6.61 -8.97
N VAL A 67 4.29 6.21 -7.97
CA VAL A 67 4.68 6.26 -6.56
C VAL A 67 5.49 5.05 -6.12
N ARG A 68 5.24 3.87 -6.68
CA ARG A 68 5.91 2.61 -6.35
C ARG A 68 7.44 2.78 -6.36
N ASP A 69 7.97 3.17 -7.49
CA ASP A 69 9.42 3.28 -7.70
C ASP A 69 10.03 4.41 -6.86
N ARG A 70 9.25 5.45 -6.59
CA ARG A 70 9.67 6.57 -5.73
C ARG A 70 9.73 6.20 -4.26
N ILE A 71 8.80 5.39 -3.77
CA ILE A 71 8.84 4.83 -2.42
C ILE A 71 10.06 3.94 -2.27
N MET A 72 10.31 3.05 -3.22
CA MET A 72 11.49 2.19 -3.23
C MET A 72 12.77 3.02 -3.24
N THR A 73 12.85 4.05 -4.09
CA THR A 73 14.00 4.94 -4.16
C THR A 73 14.20 5.73 -2.85
N ALA A 74 13.14 6.32 -2.29
CA ALA A 74 13.21 7.06 -1.04
C ALA A 74 13.78 6.19 0.09
N THR A 75 13.26 4.99 0.25
CA THR A 75 13.67 4.07 1.32
C THR A 75 15.06 3.50 1.09
N ARG A 76 15.42 3.16 -0.15
CA ARG A 76 16.76 2.65 -0.50
C ARG A 76 17.84 3.71 -0.27
N VAL A 77 17.61 4.95 -0.73
CA VAL A 77 18.64 6.01 -0.68
C VAL A 77 18.78 6.58 0.73
N LEU A 78 17.67 6.90 1.39
CA LEU A 78 17.68 7.61 2.65
C LEU A 78 17.77 6.66 3.86
N ASN A 79 17.12 5.49 3.80
CA ASN A 79 17.11 4.51 4.89
C ASN A 79 18.08 3.36 4.68
N ARG A 80 18.77 3.28 3.54
CA ARG A 80 19.62 2.16 3.12
C ARG A 80 18.91 0.80 3.16
N ARG A 81 17.59 0.81 3.05
CA ARG A 81 16.71 -0.36 3.04
C ARG A 81 15.63 -0.15 2.01
N GLU A 82 15.56 -0.99 0.99
CA GLU A 82 14.49 -0.95 0.01
C GLU A 82 13.21 -1.53 0.60
N VAL A 83 12.16 -0.73 0.57
CA VAL A 83 10.80 -1.16 0.92
C VAL A 83 9.99 -1.25 -0.36
N ARG A 84 9.53 -2.44 -0.71
CA ARG A 84 8.63 -2.66 -1.84
C ARG A 84 7.20 -2.50 -1.35
N PRO A 85 6.47 -1.47 -1.81
CA PRO A 85 5.10 -1.28 -1.39
C PRO A 85 4.18 -2.30 -2.04
N GLY A 86 3.23 -2.83 -1.27
CA GLY A 86 2.09 -3.57 -1.80
C GLY A 86 1.06 -2.63 -2.43
N TYR A 87 0.19 -3.18 -3.26
CA TYR A 87 -0.90 -2.45 -3.92
C TYR A 87 -2.26 -2.85 -3.36
N CYS A 88 -3.12 -1.87 -3.14
CA CYS A 88 -4.52 -2.06 -2.79
C CYS A 88 -5.38 -1.08 -3.61
N GLY A 89 -6.19 -1.59 -4.52
CA GLY A 89 -7.01 -0.79 -5.41
C GLY A 89 -7.74 -1.67 -6.42
N ARG A 90 -8.40 -1.04 -7.40
CA ARG A 90 -9.05 -1.77 -8.49
C ARG A 90 -8.03 -2.44 -9.39
N GLU A 91 -8.44 -3.52 -10.02
CA GLU A 91 -7.64 -4.17 -11.07
C GLU A 91 -7.40 -3.26 -12.27
N THR A 92 -6.52 -3.71 -13.15
CA THR A 92 -6.28 -3.06 -14.44
C THR A 92 -7.56 -3.07 -15.27
N MET A 93 -7.98 -1.89 -15.70
CA MET A 93 -9.21 -1.70 -16.47
C MET A 93 -8.96 -0.82 -17.69
N ALA A 94 -9.74 -1.04 -18.75
CA ALA A 94 -9.72 -0.18 -19.94
C ALA A 94 -10.46 1.15 -19.70
N SER A 95 -11.49 1.14 -18.83
CA SER A 95 -12.25 2.33 -18.44
C SER A 95 -11.66 2.97 -17.18
N THR A 96 -11.91 4.27 -16.99
CA THR A 96 -11.45 5.00 -15.82
C THR A 96 -12.24 4.72 -14.54
N ALA A 97 -13.47 4.21 -14.69
CA ALA A 97 -14.36 3.88 -13.58
C ALA A 97 -15.37 2.81 -14.00
N GLU A 98 -15.98 2.16 -13.00
CA GLU A 98 -17.12 1.28 -13.22
C GLU A 98 -18.34 2.05 -13.69
N GLY A 99 -19.04 1.51 -14.71
CA GLY A 99 -20.26 2.10 -15.26
C GLY A 99 -21.52 1.82 -14.42
N TYR A 100 -21.46 0.84 -13.51
CA TYR A 100 -22.58 0.43 -12.67
C TYR A 100 -22.35 0.81 -11.21
N GLY A 101 -23.25 1.63 -10.64
CA GLY A 101 -23.13 2.13 -9.28
C GLY A 101 -22.99 1.01 -8.22
N ALA A 102 -23.79 -0.04 -8.31
CA ALA A 102 -23.72 -1.16 -7.37
C ALA A 102 -22.37 -1.90 -7.39
N VAL A 103 -21.74 -2.03 -8.57
CA VAL A 103 -20.42 -2.64 -8.71
C VAL A 103 -19.35 -1.70 -8.17
N HIS A 104 -19.47 -0.40 -8.46
CA HIS A 104 -18.58 0.63 -7.90
C HIS A 104 -18.58 0.60 -6.37
N ASP A 105 -19.76 0.59 -5.74
CA ASP A 105 -19.90 0.58 -4.29
C ASP A 105 -19.32 -0.70 -3.66
N ALA A 106 -19.56 -1.85 -4.29
CA ALA A 106 -19.01 -3.13 -3.84
C ALA A 106 -17.48 -3.14 -3.92
N GLN A 107 -16.91 -2.66 -5.01
CA GLN A 107 -15.45 -2.56 -5.18
C GLN A 107 -14.84 -1.56 -4.19
N GLN A 108 -15.48 -0.40 -4.00
CA GLN A 108 -15.02 0.61 -3.05
C GLN A 108 -14.98 0.07 -1.63
N LYS A 109 -16.06 -0.61 -1.22
CA LYS A 109 -16.10 -1.29 0.07
C LYS A 109 -15.00 -2.32 0.19
N HIS A 110 -14.80 -3.14 -0.83
CA HIS A 110 -13.74 -4.16 -0.84
C HIS A 110 -12.35 -3.55 -0.67
N ILE A 111 -12.02 -2.45 -1.38
CA ILE A 111 -10.73 -1.76 -1.22
C ILE A 111 -10.53 -1.30 0.23
N ILE A 112 -11.56 -0.73 0.85
CA ILE A 112 -11.49 -0.26 2.24
C ILE A 112 -11.30 -1.45 3.20
N ASP A 113 -12.09 -2.50 3.04
CA ASP A 113 -12.03 -3.69 3.88
C ASP A 113 -10.65 -4.34 3.81
N VAL A 114 -10.09 -4.42 2.61
CA VAL A 114 -8.76 -4.95 2.35
C VAL A 114 -7.66 -4.05 2.92
N ALA A 115 -7.69 -2.76 2.66
CA ALA A 115 -6.70 -1.81 3.20
C ALA A 115 -6.67 -1.85 4.73
N LEU A 116 -7.80 -2.19 5.36
CA LEU A 116 -7.96 -2.28 6.80
C LEU A 116 -7.93 -3.72 7.35
N SER A 117 -7.77 -4.75 6.52
CA SER A 117 -7.69 -6.16 6.95
C SER A 117 -6.32 -6.53 7.49
N ASP A 118 -6.23 -7.55 8.35
CA ASP A 118 -4.96 -8.06 8.86
C ASP A 118 -4.23 -8.96 7.86
N GLU A 119 -4.93 -9.40 6.82
CA GLU A 119 -4.42 -10.31 5.80
C GLU A 119 -4.26 -9.60 4.46
N LEU A 120 -3.08 -9.04 4.19
CA LEU A 120 -2.73 -8.57 2.85
C LEU A 120 -2.46 -9.74 1.88
N SER A 121 -2.04 -10.87 2.44
CA SER A 121 -1.81 -12.12 1.69
C SER A 121 -3.09 -12.77 1.14
N ALA A 122 -4.27 -12.36 1.62
CA ALA A 122 -5.57 -12.84 1.15
C ALA A 122 -6.12 -12.07 -0.06
N LEU A 123 -5.33 -11.16 -0.65
CA LEU A 123 -5.80 -10.36 -1.78
C LEU A 123 -5.70 -11.14 -3.07
N PRO A 124 -6.81 -11.43 -3.74
CA PRO A 124 -6.76 -11.88 -5.13
C PRO A 124 -6.13 -10.83 -6.07
N PHE A 125 -6.03 -9.57 -5.62
CA PHE A 125 -5.48 -8.45 -6.38
C PHE A 125 -4.02 -8.07 -6.03
N GLY A 126 -3.45 -8.61 -4.95
CA GLY A 126 -2.09 -8.32 -4.51
C GLY A 126 -1.04 -9.34 -4.95
N ALA A 127 -1.46 -10.55 -5.32
CA ALA A 127 -0.55 -11.63 -5.74
C ALA A 127 0.19 -11.33 -7.05
N LEU A 128 -0.37 -10.47 -7.90
CA LEU A 128 0.20 -10.13 -9.21
C LEU A 128 1.38 -9.15 -9.15
N ALA A 129 1.60 -8.47 -8.03
CA ALA A 129 2.79 -7.61 -7.89
C ALA A 129 4.10 -8.41 -7.82
N ALA A 130 4.04 -9.71 -7.49
CA ALA A 130 5.20 -10.60 -7.45
C ALA A 130 5.48 -11.28 -8.79
N GLU A 131 4.54 -11.26 -9.74
CA GLU A 131 4.70 -11.91 -11.05
C GLU A 131 5.28 -10.97 -12.11
N ASP A 132 4.98 -9.68 -12.05
CA ASP A 132 5.56 -8.67 -12.96
C ASP A 132 7.10 -8.59 -12.83
N ASP A 133 7.65 -8.91 -11.64
CA ASP A 133 9.10 -8.89 -11.42
C ASP A 133 9.81 -10.16 -11.96
N ARG A 134 9.07 -11.23 -12.29
CA ARG A 134 9.65 -12.47 -12.85
C ARG A 134 9.79 -12.40 -14.36
N GLU A 135 8.94 -11.66 -15.04
CA GLU A 135 8.96 -11.56 -16.50
C GLU A 135 10.04 -10.57 -16.98
N ALA A 136 10.44 -9.60 -16.13
CA ALA A 136 11.54 -8.67 -16.43
C ALA A 136 12.93 -9.25 -16.18
N ALA A 137 13.02 -10.46 -15.59
CA ALA A 137 14.28 -11.12 -15.25
C ALA A 137 14.56 -12.38 -16.14
N ALA A 138 13.71 -12.64 -17.12
CA ALA A 138 13.88 -13.72 -18.12
C ALA A 138 14.24 -13.13 -19.48
#